data_02fa6059b744eb1b030f000151dbb42a
#
_entry.id   02fa6059b744eb1b030f000151dbb42a
#
_cell.length_a   1.000
_cell.length_b   1.000
_cell.length_c   1.000
_cell.angle_alpha   90.00
_cell.angle_beta   90.00
_cell.angle_gamma   90.00
#
_symmetry.space_group_name_H-M   'P 1'
#
loop_
_entity.id
_entity.type
_entity.pdbx_description
1 polymer ?
#
loop_
_entity_poly.entity_id
_entity_poly.type
_entity_poly.pdbx_seq_one_letter_code
_entity_poly.pdbx_strand_id
1 'polypeptide(L)'
;MIATALRQVGAVGLALGIAAAASRAHAADASPWDGDARSSVRLIADGPDGATLRAGVEIRLAPGWKTYWRYPGDSGVPPRFDFAQSSNVKSVTLSWPSPRRFVDDGGQAIGYEGDVIFPLRILANNPAQPVVLRLKIDYAVCEKLCVPAEGSAELPLAAAALASANEPALAAAEARVPKPASIGDRSTLAIRSLQKRGNFFL
;
A
#
# COMPACT_ATOMS: atom_id res chain seq x y z
N MET A 1 -27.97 -87.61 7.99
CA MET A 1 -27.54 -86.61 8.98
C MET A 1 -26.62 -85.63 8.27
N ILE A 2 -27.15 -84.49 7.86
CA ILE A 2 -26.45 -83.51 7.04
C ILE A 2 -26.32 -82.26 7.90
N ALA A 3 -25.09 -81.91 8.24
CA ALA A 3 -24.78 -80.67 9.03
C ALA A 3 -24.62 -79.49 8.10
N THR A 4 -25.45 -78.47 8.27
CA THR A 4 -25.42 -77.22 7.51
C THR A 4 -24.49 -76.24 8.21
N ALA A 5 -23.39 -75.89 7.54
CA ALA A 5 -22.45 -74.85 8.01
C ALA A 5 -22.91 -73.46 7.56
N LEU A 6 -23.19 -72.58 8.51
CA LEU A 6 -23.55 -71.20 8.29
C LEU A 6 -22.29 -70.35 8.11
N ARG A 7 -22.07 -69.74 6.92
CA ARG A 7 -21.00 -68.83 6.65
C ARG A 7 -21.46 -67.43 7.06
N GLN A 8 -20.79 -66.83 8.06
CA GLN A 8 -20.91 -65.38 8.39
C GLN A 8 -20.01 -64.60 7.43
N VAL A 9 -20.64 -63.70 6.66
CA VAL A 9 -19.97 -62.72 5.83
C VAL A 9 -19.81 -61.44 6.67
N GLY A 10 -18.58 -61.16 7.11
CA GLY A 10 -18.24 -59.94 7.80
C GLY A 10 -18.15 -58.76 6.81
N ALA A 11 -18.99 -57.77 6.97
CA ALA A 11 -18.93 -56.52 6.26
C ALA A 11 -17.83 -55.65 6.86
N VAL A 12 -16.72 -55.49 6.16
CA VAL A 12 -15.65 -54.51 6.49
C VAL A 12 -16.08 -53.16 5.96
N GLY A 13 -16.59 -52.29 6.85
CA GLY A 13 -16.90 -50.92 6.55
C GLY A 13 -15.62 -50.07 6.40
N LEU A 14 -15.29 -49.68 5.17
CA LEU A 14 -14.19 -48.77 4.86
C LEU A 14 -14.65 -47.35 5.16
N ALA A 15 -14.31 -46.79 6.33
CA ALA A 15 -14.52 -45.41 6.67
C ALA A 15 -13.48 -44.53 5.95
N LEU A 16 -13.86 -43.89 4.81
CA LEU A 16 -13.07 -42.88 4.16
C LEU A 16 -13.12 -41.60 5.03
N GLY A 17 -12.08 -41.37 5.83
CA GLY A 17 -11.85 -40.12 6.51
C GLY A 17 -11.44 -39.05 5.49
N ILE A 18 -12.36 -38.15 5.15
CA ILE A 18 -12.05 -36.94 4.40
C ILE A 18 -11.30 -35.99 5.35
N ALA A 19 -9.98 -36.02 5.29
CA ALA A 19 -9.15 -35.00 5.91
C ALA A 19 -9.37 -33.68 5.14
N ALA A 20 -10.23 -32.82 5.66
CA ALA A 20 -10.33 -31.44 5.18
C ALA A 20 -8.98 -30.75 5.44
N ALA A 21 -8.15 -30.66 4.41
CA ALA A 21 -6.96 -29.83 4.41
C ALA A 21 -7.42 -28.37 4.52
N ALA A 22 -7.42 -27.81 5.74
CA ALA A 22 -7.59 -26.39 5.95
C ALA A 22 -6.40 -25.70 5.27
N SER A 23 -6.62 -25.24 4.05
CA SER A 23 -5.68 -24.35 3.36
C SER A 23 -5.48 -23.12 4.26
N ARG A 24 -4.34 -23.05 4.92
CA ARG A 24 -3.90 -21.83 5.57
C ARG A 24 -3.74 -20.80 4.45
N ALA A 25 -4.72 -19.92 4.30
CA ALA A 25 -4.56 -18.74 3.48
C ALA A 25 -3.34 -17.98 4.03
N HIS A 26 -2.21 -18.09 3.36
CA HIS A 26 -1.08 -17.23 3.63
C HIS A 26 -1.60 -15.81 3.33
N ALA A 27 -1.52 -14.92 4.31
CA ALA A 27 -1.77 -13.52 4.05
C ALA A 27 -0.80 -13.10 2.94
N ALA A 28 -1.36 -12.70 1.80
CA ALA A 28 -0.54 -12.18 0.71
C ALA A 28 0.12 -10.89 1.19
N ASP A 29 1.40 -10.71 0.89
CA ASP A 29 2.13 -9.47 1.21
C ASP A 29 1.89 -8.37 0.17
N ALA A 30 1.12 -8.65 -0.88
CA ALA A 30 0.69 -7.69 -1.90
C ALA A 30 -0.69 -8.06 -2.47
N SER A 31 -1.48 -7.04 -2.84
CA SER A 31 -2.70 -7.23 -3.63
C SER A 31 -2.37 -7.45 -5.12
N PRO A 32 -3.31 -7.96 -5.92
CA PRO A 32 -3.22 -7.85 -7.37
C PRO A 32 -3.04 -6.40 -7.83
N TRP A 33 -2.46 -6.23 -9.03
CA TRP A 33 -2.41 -4.95 -9.71
C TRP A 33 -3.78 -4.61 -10.31
N ASP A 34 -4.20 -3.34 -10.17
CA ASP A 34 -5.38 -2.78 -10.80
C ASP A 34 -4.98 -1.54 -11.62
N GLY A 35 -5.42 -1.45 -12.88
CA GLY A 35 -5.07 -0.37 -13.78
C GLY A 35 -4.95 -0.82 -15.25
N ASP A 36 -4.21 -0.05 -16.03
CA ASP A 36 -4.01 -0.28 -17.46
C ASP A 36 -2.53 -0.28 -17.87
N ALA A 37 -2.28 -0.21 -19.20
CA ALA A 37 -0.93 -0.23 -19.73
C ALA A 37 -0.10 1.03 -19.39
N ARG A 38 -0.74 2.14 -18.97
CA ARG A 38 -0.09 3.42 -18.61
C ARG A 38 0.31 3.45 -17.15
N SER A 39 -0.58 2.95 -16.31
CA SER A 39 -0.35 2.89 -14.86
C SER A 39 -1.19 1.80 -14.20
N SER A 40 -0.67 1.28 -13.11
CA SER A 40 -1.39 0.35 -12.25
C SER A 40 -1.04 0.59 -10.80
N VAL A 41 -1.96 0.23 -9.91
CA VAL A 41 -1.80 0.39 -8.45
C VAL A 41 -1.96 -0.94 -7.76
N ARG A 42 -1.32 -1.10 -6.61
CA ARG A 42 -1.56 -2.18 -5.66
C ARG A 42 -1.25 -1.75 -4.23
N LEU A 43 -1.72 -2.54 -3.29
CA LEU A 43 -1.28 -2.48 -1.90
C LEU A 43 -0.16 -3.50 -1.67
N ILE A 44 0.83 -3.11 -0.88
CA ILE A 44 1.90 -3.98 -0.38
C ILE A 44 1.95 -3.88 1.13
N ALA A 45 2.35 -4.94 1.82
CA ALA A 45 2.47 -4.98 3.28
C ALA A 45 3.81 -5.58 3.71
N ASP A 46 4.23 -5.23 4.94
CA ASP A 46 5.46 -5.73 5.55
C ASP A 46 5.25 -6.26 6.99
N GLY A 47 4.08 -6.11 7.54
CA GLY A 47 3.77 -6.57 8.89
C GLY A 47 3.81 -5.48 9.97
N PRO A 48 3.84 -5.88 11.25
CA PRO A 48 3.77 -4.94 12.36
C PRO A 48 5.08 -4.18 12.58
N ASP A 49 4.95 -2.91 13.00
CA ASP A 49 6.02 -2.08 13.49
C ASP A 49 5.53 -1.34 14.75
N GLY A 50 5.88 -1.87 15.91
CA GLY A 50 5.35 -1.42 17.19
C GLY A 50 3.82 -1.59 17.27
N ALA A 51 3.11 -0.49 17.48
CA ALA A 51 1.65 -0.47 17.57
C ALA A 51 0.94 -0.33 16.21
N THR A 52 1.69 -0.19 15.12
CA THR A 52 1.15 0.01 13.77
C THR A 52 1.52 -1.13 12.84
N LEU A 53 0.76 -1.27 11.75
CA LEU A 53 1.10 -2.13 10.63
C LEU A 53 1.74 -1.28 9.53
N ARG A 54 2.83 -1.79 8.95
CA ARG A 54 3.51 -1.18 7.78
C ARG A 54 2.89 -1.69 6.50
N ALA A 55 2.59 -0.78 5.60
CA ALA A 55 2.10 -1.07 4.26
C ALA A 55 2.50 0.05 3.30
N GLY A 56 2.12 -0.07 2.04
CA GLY A 56 2.33 0.97 1.04
C GLY A 56 1.29 0.89 -0.08
N VAL A 57 1.03 2.03 -0.71
CA VAL A 57 0.40 2.09 -2.02
C VAL A 57 1.50 2.17 -3.05
N GLU A 58 1.60 1.18 -3.90
CA GLU A 58 2.56 1.17 -5.01
C GLU A 58 1.83 1.55 -6.31
N ILE A 59 2.33 2.57 -6.99
CA ILE A 59 1.90 2.97 -8.33
C ILE A 59 3.04 2.65 -9.28
N ARG A 60 2.76 1.81 -10.28
CA ARG A 60 3.65 1.53 -11.40
C ARG A 60 3.26 2.44 -12.56
N LEU A 61 4.24 3.04 -13.19
CA LEU A 61 4.05 3.89 -14.36
C LEU A 61 4.79 3.30 -15.56
N ALA A 62 4.17 3.35 -16.72
CA ALA A 62 4.85 3.02 -17.96
C ALA A 62 6.02 4.00 -18.24
N PRO A 63 7.03 3.59 -19.03
CA PRO A 63 8.14 4.48 -19.36
C PRO A 63 7.66 5.81 -19.96
N GLY A 64 8.20 6.93 -19.46
CA GLY A 64 7.84 8.29 -19.86
C GLY A 64 6.58 8.86 -19.18
N TRP A 65 5.78 8.01 -18.51
CA TRP A 65 4.61 8.47 -17.77
C TRP A 65 4.99 9.00 -16.40
N LYS A 66 4.21 9.98 -15.90
CA LYS A 66 4.39 10.68 -14.64
C LYS A 66 3.08 10.70 -13.87
N THR A 67 3.16 10.78 -12.54
CA THR A 67 2.04 11.13 -11.66
C THR A 67 2.46 12.24 -10.69
N TYR A 68 1.51 12.77 -9.94
CA TYR A 68 1.71 14.03 -9.23
C TYR A 68 1.91 13.86 -7.72
N TRP A 69 2.56 14.84 -7.14
CA TRP A 69 2.67 15.00 -5.69
C TRP A 69 1.43 15.72 -5.14
N ARG A 70 1.32 15.77 -3.80
CA ARG A 70 0.23 16.48 -3.11
C ARG A 70 0.11 17.98 -3.46
N TYR A 71 1.20 18.60 -3.88
CA TYR A 71 1.26 19.93 -4.48
C TYR A 71 1.82 19.78 -5.89
N PRO A 72 0.95 19.65 -6.88
CA PRO A 72 1.35 19.16 -8.19
C PRO A 72 2.05 20.20 -9.07
N GLY A 73 2.09 21.48 -8.66
CA GLY A 73 2.58 22.60 -9.47
C GLY A 73 1.47 23.24 -10.30
N ASP A 74 1.84 23.78 -11.46
CA ASP A 74 0.95 24.64 -12.26
C ASP A 74 -0.14 23.87 -13.01
N SER A 75 0.13 22.61 -13.40
CA SER A 75 -0.73 21.85 -14.33
C SER A 75 -1.14 20.47 -13.84
N GLY A 76 -0.81 20.09 -12.61
CA GLY A 76 -1.04 18.71 -12.12
C GLY A 76 -2.35 18.52 -11.35
N VAL A 77 -2.74 17.25 -11.21
CA VAL A 77 -3.85 16.83 -10.34
C VAL A 77 -3.30 15.89 -9.26
N PRO A 78 -3.39 16.25 -7.96
CA PRO A 78 -2.84 15.43 -6.89
C PRO A 78 -3.67 14.16 -6.72
N PRO A 79 -3.03 13.00 -6.41
CA PRO A 79 -3.73 11.77 -6.08
C PRO A 79 -4.60 11.94 -4.83
N ARG A 80 -5.78 11.31 -4.86
CA ARG A 80 -6.71 11.20 -3.73
C ARG A 80 -6.80 9.74 -3.31
N PHE A 81 -6.39 9.47 -2.08
CA PHE A 81 -6.43 8.14 -1.50
C PHE A 81 -7.61 8.04 -0.54
N ASP A 82 -8.48 7.07 -0.74
CA ASP A 82 -9.62 6.77 0.13
C ASP A 82 -9.46 5.37 0.72
N PHE A 83 -9.46 5.30 2.05
CA PHE A 83 -9.39 4.07 2.84
C PHE A 83 -10.66 3.82 3.67
N ALA A 84 -11.74 4.56 3.45
CA ALA A 84 -12.93 4.54 4.29
C ALA A 84 -13.63 3.16 4.35
N GLN A 85 -13.47 2.33 3.30
CA GLN A 85 -14.05 0.99 3.25
C GLN A 85 -13.22 -0.09 3.97
N SER A 86 -12.09 0.29 4.60
CA SER A 86 -11.24 -0.65 5.33
C SER A 86 -11.93 -1.18 6.60
N SER A 87 -11.59 -2.41 6.99
CA SER A 87 -12.14 -3.04 8.20
C SER A 87 -11.11 -3.06 9.32
N ASN A 88 -11.55 -2.80 10.55
CA ASN A 88 -10.74 -2.75 11.78
C ASN A 88 -9.60 -1.70 11.73
N VAL A 89 -9.79 -0.61 10.99
CA VAL A 89 -8.82 0.48 10.86
C VAL A 89 -9.27 1.67 11.69
N LYS A 90 -8.43 2.13 12.62
CA LYS A 90 -8.63 3.36 13.40
C LYS A 90 -8.11 4.58 12.65
N SER A 91 -6.92 4.45 12.04
CA SER A 91 -6.33 5.51 11.22
C SER A 91 -5.34 4.95 10.20
N VAL A 92 -5.23 5.64 9.07
CA VAL A 92 -4.17 5.44 8.07
C VAL A 92 -3.40 6.74 7.96
N THR A 93 -2.09 6.67 8.17
CA THR A 93 -1.18 7.79 7.91
C THR A 93 -0.40 7.50 6.64
N LEU A 94 -0.60 8.31 5.60
CA LEU A 94 0.09 8.20 4.33
C LEU A 94 1.27 9.17 4.31
N SER A 95 2.44 8.67 3.93
CA SER A 95 3.66 9.44 3.78
C SER A 95 4.00 9.69 2.32
N TRP A 96 4.54 10.86 2.03
CA TRP A 96 4.86 11.31 0.69
C TRP A 96 6.37 11.30 0.48
N PRO A 97 6.93 10.41 -0.35
CA PRO A 97 8.33 10.47 -0.73
C PRO A 97 8.68 11.81 -1.39
N SER A 98 9.95 12.20 -1.34
CA SER A 98 10.42 13.42 -2.00
C SER A 98 10.16 13.35 -3.51
N PRO A 99 9.42 14.32 -4.09
CA PRO A 99 9.10 14.35 -5.51
C PRO A 99 10.27 14.90 -6.33
N ARG A 100 10.09 14.86 -7.66
CA ARG A 100 10.89 15.60 -8.64
C ARG A 100 10.08 16.77 -9.22
N ARG A 101 10.79 17.77 -9.71
CA ARG A 101 10.22 18.84 -10.51
C ARG A 101 10.44 18.53 -11.99
N PHE A 102 9.39 18.71 -12.76
CA PHE A 102 9.39 18.59 -14.22
C PHE A 102 9.06 19.94 -14.83
N VAL A 103 9.52 20.16 -16.05
CA VAL A 103 9.08 21.28 -16.89
C VAL A 103 8.42 20.65 -18.11
N ASP A 104 7.18 20.99 -18.36
CA ASP A 104 6.39 20.55 -19.51
C ASP A 104 5.68 21.76 -20.14
N ASP A 105 4.91 21.53 -21.22
CA ASP A 105 4.22 22.60 -21.94
C ASP A 105 3.17 23.34 -21.11
N GLY A 106 2.73 22.75 -19.96
CA GLY A 106 1.80 23.36 -19.01
C GLY A 106 2.48 24.16 -17.90
N GLY A 107 3.82 24.21 -17.84
CA GLY A 107 4.59 24.89 -16.82
C GLY A 107 5.42 23.96 -15.94
N GLN A 108 5.50 24.27 -14.66
CA GLN A 108 6.24 23.45 -13.70
C GLN A 108 5.30 22.47 -12.98
N ALA A 109 5.58 21.19 -13.11
CA ALA A 109 4.88 20.12 -12.39
C ALA A 109 5.81 19.50 -11.33
N ILE A 110 5.20 19.01 -10.25
CA ILE A 110 5.89 18.33 -9.15
C ILE A 110 5.26 16.94 -8.95
N GLY A 111 6.07 15.89 -9.02
CA GLY A 111 5.55 14.53 -8.96
C GLY A 111 6.59 13.45 -9.05
N TYR A 112 6.21 12.33 -9.65
CA TYR A 112 7.02 11.12 -9.75
C TYR A 112 7.04 10.63 -11.19
N GLU A 113 8.19 10.15 -11.61
CA GLU A 113 8.44 9.46 -12.85
C GLU A 113 8.94 8.05 -12.51
N GLY A 114 8.39 7.04 -13.18
CA GLY A 114 8.61 5.65 -12.80
C GLY A 114 7.81 5.25 -11.55
N ASP A 115 8.12 4.06 -11.03
CA ASP A 115 7.38 3.47 -9.92
C ASP A 115 7.56 4.29 -8.63
N VAL A 116 6.47 4.45 -7.88
CA VAL A 116 6.48 5.14 -6.59
C VAL A 116 5.69 4.34 -5.55
N ILE A 117 6.22 4.25 -4.35
CA ILE A 117 5.54 3.68 -3.18
C ILE A 117 5.27 4.81 -2.20
N PHE A 118 4.01 4.95 -1.78
CA PHE A 118 3.57 5.82 -0.70
C PHE A 118 3.47 5.00 0.58
N PRO A 119 4.42 5.14 1.54
CA PRO A 119 4.39 4.38 2.77
C PRO A 119 3.16 4.69 3.60
N LEU A 120 2.59 3.66 4.22
CA LEU A 120 1.43 3.72 5.10
C LEU A 120 1.79 3.21 6.50
N ARG A 121 1.25 3.90 7.53
CA ARG A 121 1.16 3.42 8.90
C ARG A 121 -0.30 3.25 9.27
N ILE A 122 -0.71 2.04 9.60
CA ILE A 122 -2.08 1.70 9.92
C ILE A 122 -2.19 1.38 11.41
N LEU A 123 -3.07 2.08 12.12
CA LEU A 123 -3.43 1.76 13.48
C LEU A 123 -4.75 1.00 13.47
N ALA A 124 -4.75 -0.20 14.05
CA ALA A 124 -5.97 -1.00 14.17
C ALA A 124 -6.88 -0.48 15.29
N ASN A 125 -8.20 -0.62 15.16
CA ASN A 125 -9.14 -0.40 16.26
C ASN A 125 -8.96 -1.45 17.36
N ASN A 126 -8.81 -2.72 16.94
CA ASN A 126 -8.55 -3.85 17.83
C ASN A 126 -7.34 -4.63 17.29
N PRO A 127 -6.17 -4.56 17.97
CA PRO A 127 -4.96 -5.26 17.52
C PRO A 127 -5.07 -6.80 17.50
N ALA A 128 -6.05 -7.37 18.24
CA ALA A 128 -6.28 -8.81 18.27
C ALA A 128 -7.12 -9.32 17.08
N GLN A 129 -7.65 -8.43 16.25
CA GLN A 129 -8.45 -8.76 15.07
C GLN A 129 -7.72 -8.44 13.78
N PRO A 130 -7.97 -9.20 12.70
CA PRO A 130 -7.40 -8.90 11.40
C PRO A 130 -7.81 -7.51 10.89
N VAL A 131 -6.89 -6.84 10.19
CA VAL A 131 -7.17 -5.63 9.43
C VAL A 131 -7.34 -6.00 7.97
N VAL A 132 -8.36 -5.47 7.30
CA VAL A 132 -8.47 -5.52 5.83
C VAL A 132 -8.37 -4.10 5.32
N LEU A 133 -7.26 -3.80 4.66
CA LEU A 133 -7.03 -2.49 4.04
C LEU A 133 -7.70 -2.46 2.67
N ARG A 134 -8.55 -1.47 2.42
CA ARG A 134 -9.19 -1.21 1.13
C ARG A 134 -8.86 0.18 0.67
N LEU A 135 -8.33 0.27 -0.55
CA LEU A 135 -7.96 1.51 -1.22
C LEU A 135 -8.91 1.74 -2.39
N LYS A 136 -9.36 3.00 -2.50
CA LYS A 136 -9.75 3.61 -3.79
C LYS A 136 -8.84 4.79 -4.02
N ILE A 137 -8.40 4.98 -5.26
CA ILE A 137 -7.53 6.09 -5.63
C ILE A 137 -7.98 6.70 -6.93
N ASP A 138 -8.11 8.05 -6.93
CA ASP A 138 -8.27 8.86 -8.13
C ASP A 138 -6.99 9.65 -8.33
N TYR A 139 -6.40 9.62 -9.50
CA TYR A 139 -5.14 10.31 -9.80
C TYR A 139 -5.06 10.68 -11.28
N ALA A 140 -4.03 11.39 -11.66
CA ALA A 140 -3.75 11.67 -13.06
C ALA A 140 -2.39 11.13 -13.44
N VAL A 141 -2.28 10.64 -14.66
CA VAL A 141 -1.02 10.24 -15.27
C VAL A 141 -0.81 11.00 -16.58
N CYS A 142 0.41 11.42 -16.82
CA CYS A 142 0.77 12.27 -17.94
C CYS A 142 2.04 11.79 -18.63
N GLU A 143 2.02 11.78 -19.95
CA GLU A 143 3.19 11.72 -20.80
C GLU A 143 3.25 13.02 -21.61
N LYS A 144 2.57 13.10 -22.75
CA LYS A 144 2.33 14.33 -23.52
C LYS A 144 0.97 14.95 -23.21
N LEU A 145 0.01 14.11 -22.85
CA LEU A 145 -1.34 14.46 -22.45
C LEU A 145 -1.62 13.86 -21.08
N CYS A 146 -2.29 14.64 -20.23
CA CYS A 146 -2.75 14.16 -18.93
C CYS A 146 -4.10 13.47 -19.05
N VAL A 147 -4.20 12.30 -18.48
CA VAL A 147 -5.43 11.52 -18.43
C VAL A 147 -5.77 11.15 -16.98
N PRO A 148 -7.07 11.18 -16.61
CA PRO A 148 -7.48 10.67 -15.32
C PRO A 148 -7.25 9.14 -15.26
N ALA A 149 -6.92 8.66 -14.09
CA ALA A 149 -6.78 7.25 -13.77
C ALA A 149 -7.43 6.97 -12.41
N GLU A 150 -8.00 5.80 -12.28
CA GLU A 150 -8.61 5.29 -11.06
C GLU A 150 -8.03 3.92 -10.76
N GLY A 151 -8.07 3.52 -9.50
CA GLY A 151 -7.71 2.18 -9.12
C GLY A 151 -8.26 1.80 -7.76
N SER A 152 -8.30 0.51 -7.51
CA SER A 152 -8.74 -0.08 -6.24
C SER A 152 -7.84 -1.24 -5.84
N ALA A 153 -7.73 -1.46 -4.53
CA ALA A 153 -7.00 -2.62 -4.03
C ALA A 153 -7.55 -3.04 -2.67
N GLU A 154 -7.51 -4.34 -2.41
CA GLU A 154 -7.83 -4.91 -1.10
C GLU A 154 -6.70 -5.81 -0.66
N LEU A 155 -6.25 -5.66 0.59
CA LEU A 155 -5.19 -6.46 1.17
C LEU A 155 -5.50 -6.77 2.64
N PRO A 156 -5.71 -8.04 3.01
CA PRO A 156 -5.72 -8.47 4.39
C PRO A 156 -4.31 -8.35 5.00
N LEU A 157 -4.19 -7.61 6.09
CA LEU A 157 -2.93 -7.42 6.79
C LEU A 157 -2.80 -8.43 7.94
N ALA A 158 -1.74 -9.22 7.93
CA ALA A 158 -1.45 -10.14 9.03
C ALA A 158 -0.97 -9.40 10.27
N ALA A 159 -1.50 -9.78 11.43
CA ALA A 159 -1.03 -9.28 12.72
C ALA A 159 0.34 -9.86 13.13
N ALA A 160 0.76 -10.97 12.51
CA ALA A 160 2.03 -11.62 12.77
C ALA A 160 3.09 -11.17 11.76
N ALA A 161 4.27 -10.84 12.25
CA ALA A 161 5.42 -10.53 11.41
C ALA A 161 5.83 -11.79 10.63
N LEU A 162 5.57 -11.78 9.33
CA LEU A 162 6.22 -12.66 8.38
C LEU A 162 7.21 -11.78 7.61
N ALA A 163 8.42 -12.28 7.37
CA ALA A 163 9.35 -11.59 6.50
C ALA A 163 8.68 -11.36 5.14
N SER A 164 8.44 -10.10 4.81
CA SER A 164 7.80 -9.71 3.54
C SER A 164 8.84 -9.49 2.47
N ALA A 165 8.56 -9.96 1.24
CA ALA A 165 9.37 -9.62 0.08
C ALA A 165 9.36 -8.12 -0.24
N ASN A 166 8.41 -7.36 0.32
CA ASN A 166 8.26 -5.92 0.09
C ASN A 166 9.03 -5.05 1.09
N GLU A 167 9.60 -5.64 2.16
CA GLU A 167 10.35 -4.89 3.19
C GLU A 167 11.42 -3.96 2.58
N PRO A 168 12.32 -4.40 1.69
CA PRO A 168 13.36 -3.53 1.15
C PRO A 168 12.79 -2.36 0.33
N ALA A 169 11.71 -2.59 -0.42
CA ALA A 169 11.06 -1.56 -1.21
C ALA A 169 10.35 -0.52 -0.33
N LEU A 170 9.66 -0.97 0.71
CA LEU A 170 9.02 -0.09 1.70
C LEU A 170 10.06 0.73 2.47
N ALA A 171 11.15 0.12 2.94
CA ALA A 171 12.22 0.82 3.64
C ALA A 171 12.89 1.88 2.75
N ALA A 172 13.13 1.56 1.47
CA ALA A 172 13.66 2.51 0.51
C ALA A 172 12.70 3.69 0.26
N ALA A 173 11.39 3.44 0.18
CA ALA A 173 10.39 4.49 0.03
C ALA A 173 10.30 5.37 1.29
N GLU A 174 10.32 4.79 2.48
CA GLU A 174 10.34 5.49 3.77
C GLU A 174 11.58 6.39 3.92
N ALA A 175 12.75 5.91 3.48
CA ALA A 175 13.99 6.69 3.51
C ALA A 175 13.91 7.95 2.62
N ARG A 176 13.02 7.96 1.62
CA ARG A 176 12.79 9.13 0.74
C ARG A 176 11.76 10.10 1.30
N VAL A 177 11.07 9.76 2.39
CA VAL A 177 10.11 10.68 3.03
C VAL A 177 10.88 11.77 3.77
N PRO A 178 10.60 13.07 3.49
CA PRO A 178 11.24 14.17 4.22
C PRO A 178 10.93 14.08 5.72
N LYS A 179 11.97 14.20 6.53
CA LYS A 179 11.83 14.24 7.98
C LYS A 179 11.46 15.65 8.42
N PRO A 180 10.53 15.82 9.38
CA PRO A 180 10.29 17.10 10.00
C PRO A 180 11.58 17.67 10.60
N ALA A 181 11.84 18.95 10.37
CA ALA A 181 12.97 19.65 10.95
C ALA A 181 12.48 20.90 11.69
N SER A 182 13.14 21.25 12.77
CA SER A 182 12.86 22.47 13.51
C SER A 182 13.52 23.67 12.84
N ILE A 183 12.91 24.86 13.01
CA ILE A 183 13.56 26.11 12.63
C ILE A 183 14.87 26.26 13.44
N GLY A 184 15.97 26.59 12.77
CA GLY A 184 17.29 26.67 13.37
C GLY A 184 18.05 25.34 13.40
N ASP A 185 17.48 24.24 12.85
CA ASP A 185 18.20 22.99 12.68
C ASP A 185 19.49 23.20 11.89
N ARG A 186 20.54 22.43 12.25
CA ARG A 186 21.87 22.53 11.62
C ARG A 186 22.03 21.61 10.40
N SER A 187 20.97 20.91 9.98
CA SER A 187 21.00 20.08 8.79
C SER A 187 21.30 20.91 7.51
N THR A 188 21.74 20.24 6.47
CA THR A 188 22.17 20.88 5.21
C THR A 188 21.03 21.67 4.55
N LEU A 189 19.80 21.16 4.66
CA LEU A 189 18.58 21.82 4.15
C LEU A 189 17.66 22.12 5.33
N ALA A 190 17.80 23.30 5.93
CA ALA A 190 16.96 23.74 7.03
C ALA A 190 16.66 25.24 6.94
N ILE A 191 15.47 25.61 7.42
CA ILE A 191 15.13 27.01 7.64
C ILE A 191 15.91 27.48 8.87
N ARG A 192 16.87 28.38 8.69
CA ARG A 192 17.75 28.86 9.75
C ARG A 192 17.04 29.78 10.73
N SER A 193 16.18 30.63 10.20
CA SER A 193 15.39 31.59 11.00
C SER A 193 14.15 31.96 10.21
N LEU A 194 13.12 32.40 10.94
CA LEU A 194 11.91 32.98 10.40
C LEU A 194 11.78 34.40 11.00
N GLN A 195 11.68 35.43 10.16
CA GLN A 195 11.42 36.79 10.60
C GLN A 195 10.05 37.22 10.10
N LYS A 196 9.23 37.74 11.00
CA LYS A 196 7.95 38.37 10.64
C LYS A 196 8.18 39.79 10.19
N ARG A 197 7.78 40.11 8.94
CA ARG A 197 7.83 41.45 8.40
C ARG A 197 6.44 41.89 7.93
N GLY A 198 5.76 42.65 8.77
CA GLY A 198 4.33 42.94 8.54
C GLY A 198 3.49 41.67 8.66
N ASN A 199 2.71 41.35 7.64
CA ASN A 199 1.89 40.15 7.59
C ASN A 199 2.56 38.94 6.87
N PHE A 200 3.84 39.07 6.51
CA PHE A 200 4.60 38.05 5.81
C PHE A 200 5.70 37.46 6.69
N PHE A 201 6.10 36.20 6.40
CA PHE A 201 7.29 35.58 6.95
C PHE A 201 8.36 35.49 5.85
N LEU A 202 9.60 35.77 6.20
CA LEU A 202 10.79 35.71 5.35
C LEU A 202 11.77 34.69 5.92
#